data_c8192ca39a077003be73e3b10e530099
#
_entry.id   c8192ca39a077003be73e3b10e530099
#
_cell.length_a   1.000
_cell.length_b   1.000
_cell.length_c   1.000
_cell.angle_alpha   90.00
_cell.angle_beta   90.00
_cell.angle_gamma   90.00
#
_symmetry.space_group_name_H-M   'P 1'
#
loop_
_entity.id
_entity.type
_entity.pdbx_description
1 polymer ?
#
loop_
_entity_poly.entity_id
_entity_poly.type
_entity_poly.pdbx_seq_one_letter_code
_entity_poly.pdbx_strand_id
1 'polypeptide(L)'
;MADPVSVLKDYDAAWNAHDVEGVMAFFTDDAVVRLEPAPPDELGGVYRGKEQIRAGYVEPLMAGFHVDSRDHQVAGHQEGVGDRVIWTASVSGDFFRQMGAEPPVASAAEAVLEGDKIKSFTATNPGLLEAQRSN
;
A
#
# COMPACT_ATOMS: atom_id res chain seq x y z
N MET A 1 -16.24 -8.14 15.26
CA MET A 1 -15.72 -7.87 13.91
C MET A 1 -14.87 -6.63 13.93
N ALA A 2 -13.70 -6.67 13.28
CA ALA A 2 -12.83 -5.51 13.22
C ALA A 2 -13.42 -4.45 12.30
N ASP A 3 -13.34 -3.19 12.72
CA ASP A 3 -13.68 -2.06 11.87
C ASP A 3 -12.65 -1.96 10.74
N PRO A 4 -13.06 -1.90 9.46
CA PRO A 4 -12.11 -1.84 8.34
C PRO A 4 -11.08 -0.71 8.46
N VAL A 5 -11.50 0.46 8.93
CA VAL A 5 -10.58 1.60 9.09
C VAL A 5 -9.56 1.30 10.18
N SER A 6 -9.98 0.67 11.29
CA SER A 6 -9.05 0.30 12.37
C SER A 6 -8.02 -0.73 11.90
N VAL A 7 -8.43 -1.70 11.08
CA VAL A 7 -7.52 -2.68 10.50
C VAL A 7 -6.44 -1.97 9.68
N LEU A 8 -6.83 -1.00 8.85
CA LEU A 8 -5.87 -0.27 8.01
C LEU A 8 -4.96 0.65 8.81
N LYS A 9 -5.44 1.21 9.92
CA LYS A 9 -4.58 1.99 10.83
C LYS A 9 -3.53 1.09 11.50
N ASP A 10 -3.92 -0.11 11.88
CA ASP A 10 -2.98 -1.08 12.45
C ASP A 10 -1.96 -1.54 11.40
N TYR A 11 -2.39 -1.69 10.15
CA TYR A 11 -1.53 -1.99 9.02
C TYR A 11 -0.46 -0.90 8.84
N ASP A 12 -0.88 0.38 8.85
CA ASP A 12 0.05 1.50 8.76
C ASP A 12 1.02 1.53 9.93
N ALA A 13 0.54 1.20 11.14
CA ALA A 13 1.39 1.15 12.33
C ALA A 13 2.50 0.10 12.18
N ALA A 14 2.20 -1.04 11.56
CA ALA A 14 3.21 -2.06 11.29
C ALA A 14 4.27 -1.56 10.30
N TRP A 15 3.85 -0.83 9.27
CA TRP A 15 4.78 -0.17 8.34
C TRP A 15 5.69 0.81 9.06
N ASN A 16 5.12 1.68 9.90
CA ASN A 16 5.88 2.70 10.64
C ASN A 16 6.81 2.09 11.69
N ALA A 17 6.48 0.90 12.17
CA ALA A 17 7.35 0.15 13.07
C ALA A 17 8.45 -0.62 12.33
N HIS A 18 8.46 -0.57 11.00
CA HIS A 18 9.40 -1.30 10.14
C HIS A 18 9.35 -2.81 10.40
N ASP A 19 8.14 -3.33 10.61
CA ASP A 19 7.89 -4.73 10.95
C ASP A 19 7.38 -5.49 9.71
N VAL A 20 8.31 -6.08 8.96
CA VAL A 20 7.98 -6.81 7.72
C VAL A 20 6.96 -7.92 7.99
N GLU A 21 7.19 -8.73 9.03
CA GLU A 21 6.28 -9.84 9.35
C GLU A 21 4.91 -9.33 9.78
N GLY A 22 4.88 -8.21 10.54
CA GLY A 22 3.63 -7.58 10.95
C GLY A 22 2.83 -7.07 9.77
N VAL A 23 3.49 -6.42 8.79
CA VAL A 23 2.84 -5.97 7.57
C VAL A 23 2.30 -7.16 6.77
N MET A 24 3.13 -8.19 6.56
CA MET A 24 2.73 -9.37 5.79
C MET A 24 1.55 -10.11 6.40
N ALA A 25 1.41 -10.07 7.72
CA ALA A 25 0.31 -10.74 8.40
C ALA A 25 -1.06 -10.17 8.05
N PHE A 26 -1.12 -8.95 7.51
CA PHE A 26 -2.39 -8.33 7.10
C PHE A 26 -2.92 -8.80 5.75
N PHE A 27 -2.12 -9.50 4.94
CA PHE A 27 -2.53 -9.94 3.61
C PHE A 27 -3.11 -11.34 3.62
N THR A 28 -4.13 -11.58 2.77
CA THR A 28 -4.58 -12.95 2.50
C THR A 28 -3.52 -13.66 1.65
N ASP A 29 -3.59 -15.00 1.59
CA ASP A 29 -2.61 -15.79 0.83
C ASP A 29 -2.63 -15.48 -0.66
N ASP A 30 -3.79 -15.09 -1.18
CA ASP A 30 -4.00 -14.78 -2.61
C ASP A 30 -4.11 -13.27 -2.87
N ALA A 31 -3.67 -12.44 -1.93
CA ALA A 31 -3.77 -10.99 -2.06
C ALA A 31 -3.05 -10.47 -3.30
N VAL A 32 -3.52 -9.33 -3.81
CA VAL A 32 -2.90 -8.65 -4.95
C VAL A 32 -2.63 -7.20 -4.54
N VAL A 33 -1.41 -6.74 -4.80
CA VAL A 33 -1.01 -5.34 -4.59
C VAL A 33 -0.68 -4.73 -5.96
N ARG A 34 -1.19 -3.52 -6.20
CA ARG A 34 -0.90 -2.75 -7.42
C ARG A 34 -0.32 -1.41 -7.04
N LEU A 35 0.77 -1.04 -7.70
CA LEU A 35 1.44 0.24 -7.50
C LEU A 35 1.46 1.03 -8.81
N GLU A 36 1.13 2.33 -8.73
CA GLU A 36 1.24 3.26 -9.85
C GLU A 36 1.97 4.52 -9.38
N PRO A 37 3.04 4.93 -10.05
CA PRO A 37 3.67 4.25 -11.21
C PRO A 37 4.34 2.94 -10.79
N ALA A 38 4.50 2.05 -11.73
CA ALA A 38 5.14 0.77 -11.49
C ALA A 38 6.61 0.97 -11.10
N PRO A 39 7.10 0.27 -10.04
CA PRO A 39 8.53 0.24 -9.77
C PRO A 39 9.30 -0.39 -10.94
N PRO A 40 10.61 -0.13 -11.07
CA PRO A 40 11.40 -0.68 -12.18
C PRO A 40 11.75 -2.15 -11.94
N ASP A 41 10.74 -3.00 -11.99
CA ASP A 41 10.92 -4.45 -11.83
C ASP A 41 10.16 -5.19 -12.93
N GLU A 42 10.30 -6.51 -12.96
CA GLU A 42 9.70 -7.36 -13.99
C GLU A 42 8.20 -7.58 -13.80
N LEU A 43 7.66 -7.25 -12.63
CA LEU A 43 6.27 -7.52 -12.29
C LEU A 43 5.31 -6.41 -12.72
N GLY A 44 5.86 -5.27 -13.18
CA GLY A 44 5.03 -4.19 -13.71
C GLY A 44 4.12 -3.51 -12.68
N GLY A 45 4.53 -3.54 -11.41
CA GLY A 45 3.77 -2.93 -10.33
C GLY A 45 2.59 -3.75 -9.84
N VAL A 46 2.47 -5.01 -10.26
CA VAL A 46 1.43 -5.92 -9.80
C VAL A 46 2.08 -7.11 -9.10
N TYR A 47 1.75 -7.31 -7.84
CA TYR A 47 2.32 -8.36 -6.99
C TYR A 47 1.21 -9.28 -6.55
N ARG A 48 1.32 -10.56 -6.89
CA ARG A 48 0.28 -11.56 -6.62
C ARG A 48 0.79 -12.59 -5.63
N GLY A 49 0.07 -12.74 -4.51
CA GLY A 49 0.43 -13.68 -3.46
C GLY A 49 1.48 -13.14 -2.52
N LYS A 50 1.59 -13.73 -1.33
CA LYS A 50 2.45 -13.22 -0.26
C LYS A 50 3.92 -13.15 -0.65
N GLU A 51 4.41 -14.12 -1.41
CA GLU A 51 5.82 -14.15 -1.78
C GLU A 51 6.20 -12.95 -2.66
N GLN A 52 5.40 -12.66 -3.69
CA GLN A 52 5.64 -11.51 -4.57
C GLN A 52 5.45 -10.20 -3.83
N ILE A 53 4.43 -10.11 -2.97
CA ILE A 53 4.15 -8.91 -2.19
C ILE A 53 5.33 -8.61 -1.26
N ARG A 54 5.85 -9.63 -0.58
CA ARG A 54 7.02 -9.45 0.30
C ARG A 54 8.23 -8.96 -0.49
N ALA A 55 8.60 -9.66 -1.54
CA ALA A 55 9.85 -9.39 -2.27
C ALA A 55 9.79 -8.14 -3.13
N GLY A 56 8.62 -7.83 -3.72
CA GLY A 56 8.49 -6.71 -4.66
C GLY A 56 7.94 -5.43 -4.06
N TYR A 57 7.19 -5.53 -2.98
CA TYR A 57 6.51 -4.37 -2.40
C TYR A 57 7.01 -4.05 -0.98
N VAL A 58 6.90 -5.01 -0.05
CA VAL A 58 7.16 -4.72 1.37
C VAL A 58 8.64 -4.49 1.63
N GLU A 59 9.49 -5.42 1.23
CA GLU A 59 10.93 -5.31 1.50
C GLU A 59 11.59 -4.12 0.80
N PRO A 60 11.32 -3.85 -0.49
CA PRO A 60 11.94 -2.70 -1.14
C PRO A 60 11.53 -1.34 -0.58
N LEU A 61 10.30 -1.22 -0.08
CA LEU A 61 9.80 0.06 0.43
C LEU A 61 10.15 0.29 1.89
N MET A 62 10.60 -0.73 2.62
CA MET A 62 10.71 -0.64 4.08
C MET A 62 11.82 0.32 4.55
N ALA A 63 12.86 0.54 3.77
CA ALA A 63 13.99 1.39 4.18
C ALA A 63 13.56 2.84 4.38
N GLY A 64 13.61 3.32 5.61
CA GLY A 64 13.25 4.68 5.98
C GLY A 64 11.76 5.01 5.79
N PHE A 65 10.91 4.02 5.59
CA PHE A 65 9.50 4.23 5.25
C PHE A 65 8.71 4.83 6.41
N HIS A 66 7.87 5.80 6.07
CA HIS A 66 6.89 6.37 6.98
C HIS A 66 5.62 6.69 6.21
N VAL A 67 4.47 6.40 6.78
CA VAL A 67 3.16 6.69 6.19
C VAL A 67 2.27 7.41 7.20
N ASP A 68 1.57 8.43 6.71
CA ASP A 68 0.56 9.16 7.46
C ASP A 68 -0.71 9.16 6.63
N SER A 69 -1.67 8.32 7.01
CA SER A 69 -2.91 8.12 6.28
C SER A 69 -4.05 8.93 6.88
N ARG A 70 -4.95 9.41 6.02
CA ARG A 70 -6.08 10.24 6.43
C ARG A 70 -7.27 10.04 5.51
N ASP A 71 -8.43 10.56 5.94
CA ASP A 71 -9.65 10.63 5.12
C ASP A 71 -10.17 9.25 4.67
N HIS A 72 -10.06 8.27 5.57
CA HIS A 72 -10.57 6.93 5.29
C HIS A 72 -12.08 6.94 5.11
N GLN A 73 -12.55 6.33 4.01
CA GLN A 73 -13.97 6.19 3.71
C GLN A 73 -14.27 4.76 3.30
N VAL A 74 -15.27 4.16 3.93
CA VAL A 74 -15.78 2.87 3.47
C VAL A 74 -16.63 3.16 2.23
N ALA A 75 -16.14 2.75 1.06
CA ALA A 75 -16.74 3.10 -0.23
C ALA A 75 -17.75 2.06 -0.72
N GLY A 76 -17.90 0.94 -0.01
CA GLY A 76 -18.87 -0.10 -0.34
C GLY A 76 -18.50 -1.42 0.27
N HIS A 77 -19.41 -2.36 0.13
CA HIS A 77 -19.22 -3.74 0.54
C HIS A 77 -19.50 -4.62 -0.68
N GLN A 78 -18.53 -5.46 -1.02
CA GLN A 78 -18.70 -6.41 -2.12
C GLN A 78 -19.02 -7.77 -1.55
N GLU A 79 -20.21 -8.26 -1.86
CA GLU A 79 -20.69 -9.52 -1.34
C GLU A 79 -19.74 -10.66 -1.72
N GLY A 80 -19.38 -11.49 -0.74
CA GLY A 80 -18.46 -12.59 -0.94
C GLY A 80 -16.98 -12.20 -0.96
N VAL A 81 -16.66 -10.90 -0.89
CA VAL A 81 -15.28 -10.40 -0.88
C VAL A 81 -15.00 -9.60 0.38
N GLY A 82 -15.72 -8.50 0.61
CA GLY A 82 -15.57 -7.70 1.82
C GLY A 82 -15.72 -6.20 1.57
N ASP A 83 -15.27 -5.41 2.54
CA ASP A 83 -15.39 -3.97 2.52
C ASP A 83 -14.30 -3.32 1.67
N ARG A 84 -14.71 -2.34 0.87
CA ARG A 84 -13.80 -1.52 0.09
C ARG A 84 -13.59 -0.20 0.82
N VAL A 85 -12.34 0.17 1.08
CA VAL A 85 -11.98 1.41 1.77
C VAL A 85 -11.06 2.22 0.86
N ILE A 86 -11.30 3.53 0.80
CA ILE A 86 -10.41 4.46 0.09
C ILE A 86 -9.89 5.50 1.08
N TRP A 87 -8.67 5.97 0.86
CA TRP A 87 -8.05 7.01 1.71
C TRP A 87 -6.91 7.68 0.99
N THR A 88 -6.39 8.77 1.61
CA THR A 88 -5.21 9.45 1.13
C THR A 88 -4.09 9.33 2.15
N ALA A 89 -2.86 9.48 1.72
CA ALA A 89 -1.70 9.36 2.59
C ALA A 89 -0.55 10.23 2.10
N SER A 90 0.32 10.57 3.05
CA SER A 90 1.65 11.12 2.74
C SER A 90 2.66 10.04 3.08
N VAL A 91 3.53 9.71 2.13
CA VAL A 91 4.52 8.65 2.31
C VAL A 91 5.93 9.19 2.08
N SER A 92 6.88 8.63 2.80
CA SER A 92 8.30 8.96 2.64
C SER A 92 9.13 7.70 2.77
N GLY A 93 10.36 7.75 2.27
CA GLY A 93 11.28 6.63 2.30
C GLY A 93 12.28 6.71 1.17
N ASP A 94 13.32 5.90 1.26
CA ASP A 94 14.40 5.92 0.28
C ASP A 94 13.92 5.54 -1.12
N PHE A 95 12.93 4.64 -1.21
CA PHE A 95 12.34 4.23 -2.48
C PHE A 95 11.85 5.44 -3.30
N PHE A 96 11.18 6.40 -2.66
CA PHE A 96 10.62 7.53 -3.39
C PHE A 96 11.69 8.47 -3.93
N ARG A 97 12.80 8.64 -3.19
CA ARG A 97 13.95 9.42 -3.67
C ARG A 97 14.60 8.74 -4.87
N GLN A 98 14.71 7.43 -4.83
CA GLN A 98 15.25 6.67 -5.96
C GLN A 98 14.38 6.78 -7.20
N MET A 99 13.07 6.98 -7.03
CA MET A 99 12.12 7.19 -8.11
C MET A 99 12.06 8.64 -8.59
N GLY A 100 12.86 9.53 -8.01
CA GLY A 100 12.96 10.92 -8.45
C GLY A 100 12.03 11.89 -7.73
N ALA A 101 11.40 11.49 -6.65
CA ALA A 101 10.47 12.35 -5.91
C ALA A 101 11.07 12.82 -4.58
N GLU A 102 10.75 14.06 -4.21
CA GLU A 102 11.09 14.59 -2.88
C GLU A 102 9.99 14.22 -1.88
N PRO A 103 10.30 13.42 -0.85
CA PRO A 103 9.31 13.12 0.17
C PRO A 103 8.95 14.35 1.02
N PRO A 104 7.72 14.43 1.57
CA PRO A 104 6.68 13.42 1.48
C PRO A 104 5.97 13.39 0.13
N VAL A 105 5.53 12.23 -0.28
CA VAL A 105 4.84 12.02 -1.56
C VAL A 105 3.37 11.76 -1.30
N ALA A 106 2.50 12.45 -2.03
CA ALA A 106 1.06 12.24 -1.93
C ALA A 106 0.69 10.89 -2.55
N SER A 107 -0.16 10.15 -1.85
CA SER A 107 -0.63 8.84 -2.28
C SER A 107 -2.14 8.75 -2.13
N ALA A 108 -2.79 8.08 -3.06
CA ALA A 108 -4.18 7.68 -2.94
C ALA A 108 -4.21 6.16 -2.88
N ALA A 109 -4.98 5.62 -1.95
CA ALA A 109 -4.99 4.18 -1.69
C ALA A 109 -6.40 3.63 -1.68
N GLU A 110 -6.52 2.36 -2.07
CA GLU A 110 -7.75 1.61 -2.03
C GLU A 110 -7.43 0.18 -1.58
N ALA A 111 -8.24 -0.35 -0.68
CA ALA A 111 -8.10 -1.74 -0.26
C ALA A 111 -9.46 -2.40 -0.20
N VAL A 112 -9.49 -3.71 -0.52
CA VAL A 112 -10.65 -4.55 -0.27
C VAL A 112 -10.25 -5.52 0.85
N LEU A 113 -11.04 -5.55 1.91
CA LEU A 113 -10.76 -6.35 3.09
C LEU A 113 -11.66 -7.60 3.10
N GLU A 114 -11.04 -8.73 3.43
CA GLU A 114 -11.75 -9.97 3.72
C GLU A 114 -11.56 -10.23 5.21
N GLY A 115 -12.61 -9.92 6.01
CA GLY A 115 -12.50 -9.92 7.46
C GLY A 115 -11.50 -8.86 7.92
N ASP A 116 -10.48 -9.28 8.65
CA ASP A 116 -9.41 -8.41 9.13
C ASP A 116 -8.13 -8.49 8.27
N LYS A 117 -8.25 -9.02 7.05
CA LYS A 117 -7.13 -9.17 6.12
C LYS A 117 -7.37 -8.36 4.85
N ILE A 118 -6.27 -7.95 4.21
CA ILE A 118 -6.30 -7.22 2.95
C ILE A 118 -6.26 -8.24 1.81
N LYS A 119 -7.29 -8.24 0.99
CA LYS A 119 -7.36 -9.10 -0.19
C LYS A 119 -6.81 -8.40 -1.43
N SER A 120 -7.02 -7.10 -1.55
CA SER A 120 -6.39 -6.30 -2.60
C SER A 120 -6.02 -4.93 -2.06
N PHE A 121 -4.96 -4.37 -2.61
CA PHE A 121 -4.45 -3.06 -2.24
C PHE A 121 -3.93 -2.37 -3.49
N THR A 122 -4.36 -1.14 -3.72
CA THR A 122 -3.87 -0.34 -4.84
C THR A 122 -3.39 1.00 -4.29
N ALA A 123 -2.17 1.38 -4.63
CA ALA A 123 -1.63 2.69 -4.28
C ALA A 123 -1.25 3.43 -5.54
N THR A 124 -1.76 4.66 -5.67
CA THR A 124 -1.41 5.58 -6.74
C THR A 124 -0.66 6.75 -6.13
N ASN A 125 0.51 7.06 -6.65
CA ASN A 125 1.37 8.11 -6.13
C ASN A 125 1.46 9.25 -7.16
N PRO A 126 0.53 10.23 -7.14
CA PRO A 126 0.54 11.31 -8.14
C PRO A 126 1.85 12.09 -8.17
N GLY A 127 2.49 12.27 -7.01
CA GLY A 127 3.78 12.95 -6.94
C GLY A 127 4.88 12.24 -7.72
N LEU A 128 4.88 10.90 -7.71
CA LEU A 128 5.84 10.13 -8.50
C LEU A 128 5.53 10.23 -9.99
N LEU A 129 4.26 10.22 -10.38
CA LEU A 129 3.87 10.40 -11.77
C LEU A 129 4.35 11.75 -12.31
N GLU A 130 4.18 12.83 -11.53
CA GLU A 130 4.68 14.15 -11.92
C GLU A 130 6.19 14.19 -12.04
N ALA A 131 6.91 13.59 -11.09
CA ALA A 131 8.37 13.54 -11.12
C ALA A 131 8.87 12.83 -12.38
N GLN A 132 8.22 11.73 -12.76
CA GLN A 132 8.57 10.99 -13.98
C GLN A 132 8.29 11.79 -15.25
N ARG A 133 7.20 12.56 -15.27
CA ARG A 133 6.86 13.40 -16.42
C ARG A 133 7.82 14.57 -16.61
N SER A 134 8.41 15.06 -15.51
CA SER A 134 9.34 16.19 -15.54
C SER A 134 10.73 15.82 -16.08
N ASN A 135 11.00 14.54 -16.17
CA ASN A 135 12.24 14.01 -16.69
C ASN A 135 12.02 13.52 -18.12
#